data_9fd4817d8dfd103cc7964499c9033566
#
_entry.id   9fd4817d8dfd103cc7964499c9033566
#
_cell.length_a   1.000
_cell.length_b   1.000
_cell.length_c   1.000
_cell.angle_alpha   90.00
_cell.angle_beta   90.00
_cell.angle_gamma   90.00
#
_symmetry.space_group_name_H-M   'P 1'
#
loop_
_entity.id
_entity.type
_entity.pdbx_description
1 polymer ?
#
loop_
_entity_poly.entity_id
_entity_poly.type
_entity_poly.pdbx_seq_one_letter_code
_entity_poly.pdbx_strand_id
1 'polypeptide(L)'
;MKIGFIGLGIMGKPMAKNLVKAGHELVVFDLNKEAVAELVACGATSAKSSKEVAAQVEVVITMVPNSPHVRAAVLGKDGVAEGAKPGLVLIDMSSIDPTESKKIGEECMKYGIEMLDAPVSGGEPKAIDGTLSVMVGGKKDLFDKYYDMLMVMAGSVVYVGDLGSGNVAKLANQMIVAINI
;
A
#
# COMPACT_ATOMS: atom_id res chain seq x y z
N MET A 1 12.18 9.49 4.59
CA MET A 1 10.99 9.79 3.75
C MET A 1 9.77 9.82 4.64
N LYS A 2 8.80 10.70 4.37
CA LYS A 2 7.52 10.72 5.11
C LYS A 2 6.45 9.97 4.32
N ILE A 3 5.90 8.91 4.90
CA ILE A 3 5.03 7.93 4.23
C ILE A 3 3.69 7.86 4.96
N GLY A 4 2.59 7.91 4.22
CA GLY A 4 1.28 7.56 4.72
C GLY A 4 1.05 6.05 4.68
N PHE A 5 0.49 5.46 5.73
CA PHE A 5 0.16 4.05 5.74
C PHE A 5 -1.27 3.83 6.25
N ILE A 6 -2.11 3.27 5.40
CA ILE A 6 -3.54 3.05 5.65
C ILE A 6 -3.83 1.55 5.64
N GLY A 7 -4.40 1.05 6.72
CA GLY A 7 -4.67 -0.36 6.91
C GLY A 7 -3.57 -1.04 7.74
N LEU A 8 -3.84 -1.26 9.02
CA LEU A 8 -2.92 -1.81 10.02
C LEU A 8 -3.40 -3.18 10.53
N GLY A 9 -3.96 -3.97 9.63
CA GLY A 9 -4.34 -5.36 9.92
C GLY A 9 -3.14 -6.28 10.08
N ILE A 10 -3.37 -7.60 9.98
CA ILE A 10 -2.35 -8.65 10.17
C ILE A 10 -1.10 -8.40 9.30
N MET A 11 -1.30 -7.96 8.06
CA MET A 11 -0.19 -7.69 7.13
C MET A 11 0.35 -6.27 7.29
N GLY A 12 -0.53 -5.25 7.31
CA GLY A 12 -0.13 -3.86 7.27
C GLY A 12 0.63 -3.40 8.51
N LYS A 13 0.25 -3.87 9.69
CA LYS A 13 0.91 -3.50 10.95
C LYS A 13 2.40 -3.87 10.98
N PRO A 14 2.81 -5.13 10.73
CA PRO A 14 4.24 -5.48 10.67
C PRO A 14 4.97 -4.76 9.53
N MET A 15 4.35 -4.58 8.37
CA MET A 15 4.95 -3.83 7.26
C MET A 15 5.24 -2.37 7.66
N ALA A 16 4.28 -1.69 8.27
CA ALA A 16 4.46 -0.34 8.78
C ALA A 16 5.56 -0.25 9.86
N LYS A 17 5.62 -1.24 10.78
CA LYS A 17 6.69 -1.32 11.78
C LYS A 17 8.08 -1.43 11.15
N ASN A 18 8.23 -2.18 10.06
CA ASN A 18 9.51 -2.30 9.35
C ASN A 18 9.95 -0.96 8.75
N LEU A 19 9.01 -0.19 8.18
CA LEU A 19 9.31 1.15 7.68
C LEU A 19 9.75 2.11 8.80
N VAL A 20 9.10 2.07 9.97
CA VAL A 20 9.53 2.86 11.13
C VAL A 20 10.94 2.47 11.57
N LYS A 21 11.23 1.16 11.69
CA LYS A 21 12.55 0.64 12.06
C LYS A 21 13.65 1.08 11.07
N ALA A 22 13.31 1.22 9.80
CA ALA A 22 14.22 1.71 8.76
C ALA A 22 14.44 3.23 8.79
N GLY A 23 13.82 3.94 9.73
CA GLY A 23 14.00 5.39 9.91
C GLY A 23 13.07 6.26 9.06
N HIS A 24 11.98 5.70 8.51
CA HIS A 24 10.96 6.48 7.82
C HIS A 24 9.99 7.12 8.83
N GLU A 25 9.54 8.33 8.53
CA GLU A 25 8.46 8.99 9.27
C GLU A 25 7.10 8.48 8.73
N LEU A 26 6.30 7.88 9.59
CA LEU A 26 4.99 7.37 9.19
C LEU A 26 3.84 8.21 9.75
N VAL A 27 2.86 8.48 8.88
CA VAL A 27 1.53 8.95 9.25
C VAL A 27 0.56 7.82 9.00
N VAL A 28 -0.09 7.31 10.05
CA VAL A 28 -0.87 6.07 9.98
C VAL A 28 -2.36 6.30 10.26
N PHE A 29 -3.19 5.51 9.58
CA PHE A 29 -4.62 5.45 9.84
C PHE A 29 -5.16 4.03 9.70
N ASP A 30 -6.01 3.66 10.62
CA ASP A 30 -6.84 2.46 10.59
C ASP A 30 -8.14 2.72 11.38
N LEU A 31 -9.19 1.97 11.09
CA LEU A 31 -10.43 1.99 11.87
C LEU A 31 -10.22 1.36 13.25
N ASN A 32 -9.27 0.43 13.37
CA ASN A 32 -8.85 -0.17 14.64
C ASN A 32 -7.87 0.76 15.37
N LYS A 33 -8.39 1.42 16.40
CA LYS A 33 -7.61 2.39 17.19
C LYS A 33 -6.46 1.76 17.99
N GLU A 34 -6.59 0.47 18.37
CA GLU A 34 -5.53 -0.25 19.08
C GLU A 34 -4.32 -0.47 18.17
N ALA A 35 -4.55 -0.87 16.92
CA ALA A 35 -3.49 -1.01 15.93
C ALA A 35 -2.78 0.32 15.66
N VAL A 36 -3.53 1.42 15.59
CA VAL A 36 -2.95 2.78 15.46
C VAL A 36 -2.09 3.12 16.66
N ALA A 37 -2.58 2.87 17.90
CA ALA A 37 -1.83 3.15 19.13
C ALA A 37 -0.51 2.37 19.21
N GLU A 38 -0.49 1.11 18.75
CA GLU A 38 0.75 0.32 18.66
C GLU A 38 1.79 0.97 17.73
N LEU A 39 1.37 1.48 16.58
CA LEU A 39 2.28 2.16 15.64
C LEU A 39 2.77 3.49 16.20
N VAL A 40 1.90 4.23 16.90
CA VAL A 40 2.29 5.47 17.58
C VAL A 40 3.33 5.19 18.66
N ALA A 41 3.17 4.11 19.42
CA ALA A 41 4.18 3.68 20.40
C ALA A 41 5.53 3.30 19.75
N CYS A 42 5.52 2.93 18.47
CA CYS A 42 6.74 2.68 17.68
C CYS A 42 7.33 3.95 17.04
N GLY A 43 6.69 5.12 17.18
CA GLY A 43 7.18 6.40 16.66
C GLY A 43 6.42 6.93 15.43
N ALA A 44 5.31 6.31 15.02
CA ALA A 44 4.46 6.84 13.98
C ALA A 44 3.54 7.97 14.48
N THR A 45 3.04 8.80 13.57
CA THR A 45 2.01 9.82 13.86
C THR A 45 0.65 9.28 13.43
N SER A 46 -0.37 9.42 14.27
CA SER A 46 -1.74 9.05 13.93
C SER A 46 -2.45 10.15 13.15
N ALA A 47 -3.33 9.75 12.22
CA ALA A 47 -4.29 10.63 11.56
C ALA A 47 -5.73 10.16 11.85
N LYS A 48 -6.71 11.04 11.63
CA LYS A 48 -8.12 10.76 11.91
C LYS A 48 -8.84 10.17 10.69
N SER A 49 -8.25 10.26 9.50
CA SER A 49 -8.82 9.79 8.24
C SER A 49 -7.74 9.57 7.19
N SER A 50 -8.07 8.87 6.09
CA SER A 50 -7.20 8.72 4.92
C SER A 50 -6.87 10.08 4.28
N LYS A 51 -7.81 11.01 4.28
CA LYS A 51 -7.63 12.40 3.84
C LYS A 51 -6.53 13.11 4.64
N GLU A 52 -6.57 12.99 5.96
CA GLU A 52 -5.57 13.63 6.83
C GLU A 52 -4.18 12.99 6.66
N VAL A 53 -4.11 11.69 6.39
CA VAL A 53 -2.85 11.03 6.00
C VAL A 53 -2.32 11.65 4.72
N ALA A 54 -3.11 11.68 3.65
CA ALA A 54 -2.70 12.15 2.33
C ALA A 54 -2.24 13.61 2.32
N ALA A 55 -2.87 14.46 3.13
CA ALA A 55 -2.51 15.88 3.23
C ALA A 55 -1.09 16.14 3.75
N GLN A 56 -0.47 15.17 4.40
CA GLN A 56 0.82 15.31 5.10
C GLN A 56 2.00 14.65 4.39
N VAL A 57 1.76 13.89 3.30
CA VAL A 57 2.77 13.01 2.69
C VAL A 57 2.79 13.15 1.17
N GLU A 58 3.83 12.60 0.54
CA GLU A 58 3.95 12.52 -0.94
C GLU A 58 3.64 11.11 -1.45
N VAL A 59 3.67 10.11 -0.58
CA VAL A 59 3.35 8.72 -0.91
C VAL A 59 2.45 8.11 0.16
N VAL A 60 1.40 7.41 -0.28
CA VAL A 60 0.48 6.67 0.58
C VAL A 60 0.53 5.20 0.20
N ILE A 61 0.71 4.33 1.19
CA ILE A 61 0.55 2.88 1.07
C ILE A 61 -0.81 2.49 1.63
N THR A 62 -1.54 1.67 0.88
CA THR A 62 -2.78 1.02 1.36
C THR A 62 -2.56 -0.49 1.48
N MET A 63 -3.02 -1.08 2.59
CA MET A 63 -3.00 -2.52 2.84
C MET A 63 -4.29 -2.91 3.54
N VAL A 64 -5.35 -3.10 2.76
CA VAL A 64 -6.72 -3.33 3.24
C VAL A 64 -7.32 -4.60 2.61
N PRO A 65 -8.44 -5.15 3.15
CA PRO A 65 -8.87 -6.51 2.83
C PRO A 65 -9.24 -6.78 1.37
N ASN A 66 -9.88 -5.82 0.66
CA ASN A 66 -10.40 -6.06 -0.69
C ASN A 66 -10.70 -4.77 -1.47
N SER A 67 -11.15 -4.90 -2.72
CA SER A 67 -11.42 -3.77 -3.63
C SER A 67 -12.37 -2.71 -3.06
N PRO A 68 -13.53 -3.05 -2.45
CA PRO A 68 -14.39 -2.05 -1.80
C PRO A 68 -13.69 -1.25 -0.71
N HIS A 69 -12.81 -1.86 0.07
CA HIS A 69 -12.05 -1.17 1.12
C HIS A 69 -11.00 -0.22 0.53
N VAL A 70 -10.30 -0.64 -0.54
CA VAL A 70 -9.36 0.25 -1.25
C VAL A 70 -10.12 1.45 -1.82
N ARG A 71 -11.24 1.20 -2.52
CA ARG A 71 -12.07 2.27 -3.08
C ARG A 71 -12.55 3.24 -2.01
N ALA A 72 -13.05 2.74 -0.89
CA ALA A 72 -13.50 3.57 0.23
C ALA A 72 -12.36 4.39 0.85
N ALA A 73 -11.19 3.78 1.09
CA ALA A 73 -10.04 4.46 1.67
C ALA A 73 -9.46 5.54 0.74
N VAL A 74 -9.50 5.31 -0.58
CA VAL A 74 -8.88 6.19 -1.57
C VAL A 74 -9.86 7.24 -2.11
N LEU A 75 -11.04 6.82 -2.56
CA LEU A 75 -12.00 7.65 -3.30
C LEU A 75 -13.29 7.95 -2.52
N GLY A 76 -13.46 7.33 -1.36
CA GLY A 76 -14.63 7.55 -0.50
C GLY A 76 -14.55 8.87 0.26
N LYS A 77 -15.60 9.15 1.04
CA LYS A 77 -15.63 10.32 1.94
C LYS A 77 -14.44 10.28 2.89
N ASP A 78 -13.78 11.41 3.07
CA ASP A 78 -12.53 11.55 3.84
C ASP A 78 -11.40 10.60 3.38
N GLY A 79 -11.46 10.20 2.11
CA GLY A 79 -10.46 9.35 1.44
C GLY A 79 -9.20 10.11 1.03
N VAL A 80 -8.22 9.36 0.53
CA VAL A 80 -6.94 9.90 0.05
C VAL A 80 -7.13 11.01 -0.97
N ALA A 81 -8.06 10.84 -1.94
CA ALA A 81 -8.29 11.79 -3.02
C ALA A 81 -8.70 13.18 -2.54
N GLU A 82 -9.44 13.27 -1.42
CA GLU A 82 -9.85 14.56 -0.87
C GLU A 82 -8.71 15.33 -0.17
N GLY A 83 -7.66 14.65 0.25
CA GLY A 83 -6.53 15.25 0.96
C GLY A 83 -5.25 15.35 0.12
N ALA A 84 -5.22 14.69 -1.02
CA ALA A 84 -4.04 14.58 -1.86
C ALA A 84 -3.63 15.93 -2.47
N LYS A 85 -2.33 16.17 -2.48
CA LYS A 85 -1.73 17.22 -3.30
C LYS A 85 -1.37 16.63 -4.68
N PRO A 86 -1.42 17.42 -5.75
CA PRO A 86 -0.98 16.97 -7.06
C PRO A 86 0.43 16.37 -7.01
N GLY A 87 0.61 15.19 -7.61
CA GLY A 87 1.87 14.45 -7.57
C GLY A 87 1.99 13.46 -6.43
N LEU A 88 0.97 13.31 -5.56
CA LEU A 88 0.92 12.21 -4.59
C LEU A 88 0.93 10.86 -5.32
N VAL A 89 1.69 9.91 -4.80
CA VAL A 89 1.70 8.53 -5.31
C VAL A 89 0.98 7.62 -4.33
N LEU A 90 0.01 6.86 -4.84
CA LEU A 90 -0.65 5.78 -4.13
C LEU A 90 0.02 4.46 -4.49
N ILE A 91 0.46 3.70 -3.49
CA ILE A 91 0.96 2.33 -3.66
C ILE A 91 -0.01 1.40 -2.96
N ASP A 92 -0.88 0.74 -3.73
CA ASP A 92 -1.82 -0.22 -3.17
C ASP A 92 -1.18 -1.60 -3.08
N MET A 93 -0.90 -2.04 -1.86
CA MET A 93 -0.32 -3.36 -1.57
C MET A 93 -1.39 -4.41 -1.24
N SER A 94 -2.65 -4.04 -1.33
CA SER A 94 -3.79 -4.95 -1.16
C SER A 94 -3.89 -5.92 -2.34
N SER A 95 -4.42 -7.12 -2.10
CA SER A 95 -4.77 -8.07 -3.17
C SER A 95 -6.21 -7.83 -3.60
N ILE A 96 -6.40 -7.21 -4.76
CA ILE A 96 -7.70 -6.82 -5.29
C ILE A 96 -7.88 -7.26 -6.75
N ASP A 97 -9.09 -7.11 -7.27
CA ASP A 97 -9.36 -7.34 -8.69
C ASP A 97 -8.51 -6.41 -9.57
N PRO A 98 -7.75 -6.93 -10.55
CA PRO A 98 -6.93 -6.12 -11.45
C PRO A 98 -7.72 -5.06 -12.21
N THR A 99 -8.98 -5.35 -12.55
CA THR A 99 -9.87 -4.40 -13.23
C THR A 99 -10.22 -3.24 -12.32
N GLU A 100 -10.48 -3.51 -11.04
CA GLU A 100 -10.73 -2.47 -10.04
C GLU A 100 -9.47 -1.64 -9.76
N SER A 101 -8.27 -2.24 -9.74
CA SER A 101 -7.01 -1.48 -9.64
C SER A 101 -6.89 -0.44 -10.76
N LYS A 102 -7.19 -0.83 -12.01
CA LYS A 102 -7.16 0.08 -13.15
C LYS A 102 -8.19 1.19 -13.02
N LYS A 103 -9.43 0.87 -12.68
CA LYS A 103 -10.50 1.88 -12.48
C LYS A 103 -10.16 2.87 -11.37
N ILE A 104 -9.66 2.38 -10.23
CA ILE A 104 -9.24 3.25 -9.11
C ILE A 104 -8.11 4.16 -9.58
N GLY A 105 -7.12 3.64 -10.29
CA GLY A 105 -6.02 4.44 -10.83
C GLY A 105 -6.48 5.52 -11.82
N GLU A 106 -7.40 5.18 -12.72
CA GLU A 106 -8.00 6.16 -13.66
C GLU A 106 -8.76 7.28 -12.92
N GLU A 107 -9.49 6.94 -11.87
CA GLU A 107 -10.16 7.92 -11.03
C GLU A 107 -9.17 8.77 -10.23
N CYS A 108 -8.10 8.16 -9.69
CA CYS A 108 -7.03 8.85 -8.97
C CYS A 108 -6.34 9.93 -9.83
N MET A 109 -6.14 9.65 -11.11
CA MET A 109 -5.53 10.62 -12.05
C MET A 109 -6.33 11.93 -12.14
N LYS A 110 -7.64 11.91 -11.94
CA LYS A 110 -8.49 13.13 -11.92
C LYS A 110 -8.14 14.06 -10.76
N TYR A 111 -7.52 13.53 -9.71
CA TYR A 111 -7.05 14.26 -8.53
C TYR A 111 -5.53 14.52 -8.56
N GLY A 112 -4.86 14.21 -9.67
CA GLY A 112 -3.41 14.33 -9.78
C GLY A 112 -2.63 13.30 -8.98
N ILE A 113 -3.25 12.16 -8.66
CA ILE A 113 -2.64 11.03 -7.94
C ILE A 113 -2.22 9.98 -8.95
N GLU A 114 -0.97 9.54 -8.90
CA GLU A 114 -0.48 8.40 -9.65
C GLU A 114 -0.54 7.13 -8.80
N MET A 115 -0.80 5.98 -9.42
CA MET A 115 -0.99 4.72 -8.69
C MET A 115 -0.05 3.63 -9.18
N LEU A 116 0.51 2.87 -8.21
CA LEU A 116 1.10 1.54 -8.40
C LEU A 116 0.23 0.51 -7.70
N ASP A 117 -0.01 -0.63 -8.32
CA ASP A 117 -0.52 -1.82 -7.65
C ASP A 117 0.65 -2.75 -7.30
N ALA A 118 0.77 -3.06 -6.02
CA ALA A 118 1.94 -3.75 -5.47
C ALA A 118 1.55 -4.86 -4.49
N PRO A 119 0.68 -5.82 -4.89
CA PRO A 119 0.28 -6.91 -4.03
C PRO A 119 1.47 -7.74 -3.55
N VAL A 120 1.29 -8.33 -2.37
CA VAL A 120 2.35 -9.06 -1.67
C VAL A 120 2.03 -10.54 -1.52
N SER A 121 3.09 -11.34 -1.40
CA SER A 121 3.01 -12.76 -1.10
C SER A 121 4.01 -13.14 -0.01
N GLY A 122 3.61 -14.04 0.92
CA GLY A 122 4.47 -14.55 1.98
C GLY A 122 3.79 -14.69 3.34
N GLY A 123 2.61 -14.10 3.51
CA GLY A 123 1.85 -14.17 4.76
C GLY A 123 2.48 -13.36 5.91
N GLU A 124 1.86 -13.46 7.08
CA GLU A 124 2.25 -12.68 8.27
C GLU A 124 3.72 -12.88 8.69
N PRO A 125 4.27 -14.12 8.71
CA PRO A 125 5.68 -14.31 9.09
C PRO A 125 6.64 -13.50 8.23
N LYS A 126 6.45 -13.52 6.91
CA LYS A 126 7.30 -12.75 6.00
C LYS A 126 7.05 -11.23 6.06
N ALA A 127 5.83 -10.82 6.42
CA ALA A 127 5.56 -9.41 6.68
C ALA A 127 6.31 -8.91 7.93
N ILE A 128 6.40 -9.74 8.97
CA ILE A 128 7.16 -9.45 10.21
C ILE A 128 8.66 -9.36 9.90
N ASP A 129 9.18 -10.34 9.15
CA ASP A 129 10.61 -10.46 8.83
C ASP A 129 11.08 -9.45 7.76
N GLY A 130 10.15 -8.77 7.07
CA GLY A 130 10.50 -7.88 5.95
C GLY A 130 10.99 -8.65 4.71
N THR A 131 10.47 -9.85 4.48
CA THR A 131 10.91 -10.75 3.40
C THR A 131 9.78 -11.12 2.43
N LEU A 132 8.78 -10.25 2.31
CA LEU A 132 7.68 -10.43 1.37
C LEU A 132 8.17 -10.48 -0.09
N SER A 133 7.41 -11.12 -0.96
CA SER A 133 7.54 -10.95 -2.41
C SER A 133 6.50 -9.94 -2.87
N VAL A 134 6.94 -8.88 -3.56
CA VAL A 134 6.09 -7.79 -4.05
C VAL A 134 6.09 -7.77 -5.57
N MET A 135 4.92 -7.77 -6.19
CA MET A 135 4.73 -7.72 -7.63
C MET A 135 4.15 -6.35 -7.99
N VAL A 136 4.92 -5.51 -8.68
CA VAL A 136 4.56 -4.11 -8.90
C VAL A 136 4.14 -3.84 -10.34
N GLY A 137 2.91 -3.36 -10.51
CA GLY A 137 2.41 -2.81 -11.76
C GLY A 137 2.25 -1.29 -11.70
N GLY A 138 2.44 -0.62 -12.84
CA GLY A 138 2.32 0.81 -12.99
C GLY A 138 3.48 1.43 -13.75
N LYS A 139 3.69 2.74 -13.62
CA LYS A 139 4.78 3.42 -14.31
C LYS A 139 6.16 2.98 -13.79
N LYS A 140 7.07 2.67 -14.71
CA LYS A 140 8.40 2.17 -14.38
C LYS A 140 9.25 3.17 -13.60
N ASP A 141 9.15 4.45 -13.91
CA ASP A 141 9.85 5.52 -13.20
C ASP A 141 9.41 5.66 -11.73
N LEU A 142 8.12 5.48 -11.45
CA LEU A 142 7.61 5.41 -10.08
C LEU A 142 8.07 4.15 -9.36
N PHE A 143 8.08 3.01 -10.04
CA PHE A 143 8.65 1.79 -9.50
C PHE A 143 10.11 2.01 -9.07
N ASP A 144 10.94 2.58 -9.94
CA ASP A 144 12.35 2.84 -9.66
C ASP A 144 12.52 3.82 -8.49
N LYS A 145 11.67 4.86 -8.42
CA LYS A 145 11.68 5.86 -7.33
C LYS A 145 11.42 5.25 -5.96
N TYR A 146 10.50 4.28 -5.87
CA TYR A 146 10.08 3.70 -4.60
C TYR A 146 10.65 2.31 -4.32
N TYR A 147 11.52 1.78 -5.18
CA TYR A 147 12.08 0.44 -5.08
C TYR A 147 12.74 0.18 -3.72
N ASP A 148 13.64 1.06 -3.28
CA ASP A 148 14.36 0.90 -2.01
C ASP A 148 13.43 0.95 -0.80
N MET A 149 12.40 1.78 -0.85
CA MET A 149 11.37 1.82 0.20
C MET A 149 10.58 0.50 0.25
N LEU A 150 10.20 -0.06 -0.89
CA LEU A 150 9.50 -1.34 -0.95
C LEU A 150 10.38 -2.49 -0.46
N MET A 151 11.68 -2.46 -0.74
CA MET A 151 12.65 -3.45 -0.27
C MET A 151 12.80 -3.49 1.26
N VAL A 152 12.43 -2.44 1.99
CA VAL A 152 12.38 -2.46 3.46
C VAL A 152 11.38 -3.50 3.99
N MET A 153 10.31 -3.77 3.24
CA MET A 153 9.25 -4.71 3.61
C MET A 153 9.36 -6.06 2.90
N ALA A 154 10.35 -6.21 2.01
CA ALA A 154 10.39 -7.32 1.06
C ALA A 154 11.77 -7.95 0.93
N GLY A 155 11.81 -9.23 0.63
CA GLY A 155 12.99 -9.94 0.15
C GLY A 155 13.12 -9.91 -1.37
N SER A 156 12.02 -9.58 -2.08
CA SER A 156 12.00 -9.47 -3.55
C SER A 156 10.92 -8.49 -3.98
N VAL A 157 11.29 -7.56 -4.86
CA VAL A 157 10.37 -6.59 -5.48
C VAL A 157 10.57 -6.64 -6.98
N VAL A 158 9.52 -7.01 -7.72
CA VAL A 158 9.60 -7.25 -9.16
C VAL A 158 8.62 -6.34 -9.91
N TYR A 159 9.11 -5.64 -10.92
CA TYR A 159 8.28 -4.92 -11.87
C TYR A 159 7.66 -5.90 -12.88
N VAL A 160 6.33 -5.87 -13.00
CA VAL A 160 5.60 -6.86 -13.82
C VAL A 160 4.76 -6.24 -14.95
N GLY A 161 4.82 -4.93 -15.14
CA GLY A 161 4.14 -4.25 -16.25
C GLY A 161 3.32 -3.04 -15.82
N ASP A 162 2.33 -2.67 -16.64
CA ASP A 162 1.44 -1.53 -16.40
C ASP A 162 0.52 -1.74 -15.19
N LEU A 163 -0.19 -0.69 -14.78
CA LEU A 163 -1.14 -0.71 -13.67
C LEU A 163 -2.16 -1.86 -13.81
N GLY A 164 -2.33 -2.61 -12.75
CA GLY A 164 -3.13 -3.83 -12.66
C GLY A 164 -2.33 -5.11 -12.91
N SER A 165 -1.13 -5.03 -13.51
CA SER A 165 -0.28 -6.21 -13.76
C SER A 165 0.22 -6.86 -12.49
N GLY A 166 0.43 -6.10 -11.41
CA GLY A 166 0.77 -6.63 -10.09
C GLY A 166 -0.29 -7.58 -9.57
N ASN A 167 -1.55 -7.14 -9.59
CA ASN A 167 -2.68 -7.98 -9.17
C ASN A 167 -2.93 -9.16 -10.11
N VAL A 168 -2.69 -9.04 -11.42
CA VAL A 168 -2.72 -10.18 -12.35
C VAL A 168 -1.66 -11.22 -11.97
N ALA A 169 -0.42 -10.79 -11.73
CA ALA A 169 0.67 -11.67 -11.32
C ALA A 169 0.36 -12.33 -9.96
N LYS A 170 -0.24 -11.60 -9.02
CA LYS A 170 -0.68 -12.14 -7.73
C LYS A 170 -1.76 -13.20 -7.89
N LEU A 171 -2.76 -12.99 -8.76
CA LEU A 171 -3.78 -14.01 -9.04
C LEU A 171 -3.16 -15.29 -9.60
N ALA A 172 -2.25 -15.18 -10.57
CA ALA A 172 -1.54 -16.33 -11.12
C ALA A 172 -0.75 -17.09 -10.04
N ASN A 173 -0.04 -16.36 -9.17
CA ASN A 173 0.67 -16.95 -8.03
C ASN A 173 -0.27 -17.68 -7.07
N GLN A 174 -1.44 -17.10 -6.77
CA GLN A 174 -2.43 -17.74 -5.89
C GLN A 174 -3.03 -19.01 -6.49
N MET A 175 -3.22 -19.07 -7.82
CA MET A 175 -3.65 -20.31 -8.50
C MET A 175 -2.61 -21.42 -8.34
N ILE A 176 -1.32 -21.09 -8.50
CA ILE A 176 -0.22 -22.05 -8.31
C ILE A 176 -0.18 -22.53 -6.85
N VAL A 177 -0.32 -21.64 -5.89
CA VAL A 177 -0.36 -21.97 -4.46
C VAL A 177 -1.54 -22.91 -4.17
N ALA A 178 -2.73 -22.62 -4.69
CA ALA A 178 -3.91 -23.46 -4.47
C ALA A 178 -3.80 -24.88 -5.08
N ILE A 179 -3.02 -25.03 -6.15
CA ILE A 179 -2.81 -26.35 -6.80
C ILE A 179 -1.78 -27.18 -6.00
N ASN A 180 -0.86 -26.54 -5.27
CA ASN A 180 0.24 -27.21 -4.55
C ASN A 180 -0.09 -27.50 -3.05
N ILE A 181 -1.31 -27.24 -2.60
CA ILE A 181 -1.82 -27.62 -1.28
C ILE A 181 -2.64 -28.90 -1.39
#